data_d62d264a568731a1a72417a6dc79fb22
#
_entry.id   d62d264a568731a1a72417a6dc79fb22
#
_cell.length_a   1.000
_cell.length_b   1.000
_cell.length_c   1.000
_cell.angle_alpha   90.00
_cell.angle_beta   90.00
_cell.angle_gamma   90.00
#
_symmetry.space_group_name_H-M   'P 1'
#
loop_
_entity.id
_entity.type
_entity.pdbx_description
1 polymer ?
#
loop_
_entity_poly.entity_id
_entity_poly.type
_entity_poly.pdbx_seq_one_letter_code
_entity_poly.pdbx_strand_id
1 'polypeptide(L)'
;CIRDSLYWYSMGGNLIKQVTKGNYEVKSFLGYDEADGSLYFISNEESPMQQAVYKIDRKGKKTKLSQKAGMNSALFSPTMKYYINTYTNLDTPAVITLNDNEGKPLKTLVTNDALKQKLAQIALPKKEFFKFKTTEGVELNGWMMKPADFSASKKYPVLMYQYSGPGSQQVLDNFNVSWETYMASLGYIVACVDGRGTGGRGAEFQKNTYLNLGVKEAKDQVETAKYLGTLPYVDKGLSLIHISEPTR
;
A
#
# COMPACT_ATOMS: atom_id res chain seq x y z
N CYS A 1 3.46 -3.17 21.43
CA CYS A 1 4.14 -4.15 20.56
C CYS A 1 3.51 -4.12 19.19
N ILE A 2 4.30 -3.94 18.14
CA ILE A 2 3.86 -4.09 16.75
C ILE A 2 3.84 -5.59 16.48
N ARG A 3 2.66 -6.14 16.19
CA ARG A 3 2.48 -7.53 15.78
C ARG A 3 1.92 -7.55 14.37
N ASP A 4 2.61 -8.26 13.50
CA ASP A 4 2.29 -8.43 12.08
C ASP A 4 1.49 -9.70 11.78
N SER A 5 1.09 -10.44 12.82
CA SER A 5 0.48 -11.76 12.70
C SER A 5 -0.72 -11.93 13.64
N LEU A 6 -1.60 -12.90 13.32
CA LEU A 6 -2.70 -13.34 14.18
C LEU A 6 -2.20 -14.40 15.15
N TYR A 7 -2.63 -14.28 16.41
CA TYR A 7 -2.35 -15.20 17.48
C TYR A 7 -3.64 -15.56 18.20
N TRP A 8 -3.75 -16.81 18.60
CA TRP A 8 -4.88 -17.29 19.39
C TRP A 8 -4.46 -17.44 20.85
N TYR A 9 -5.21 -16.80 21.73
CA TYR A 9 -5.01 -16.86 23.18
C TYR A 9 -6.24 -17.46 23.86
N SER A 10 -6.03 -18.14 24.99
CA SER A 10 -7.11 -18.51 25.92
C SER A 10 -7.67 -17.27 26.61
N MET A 11 -8.86 -17.38 27.21
CA MET A 11 -9.42 -16.31 28.05
C MET A 11 -8.54 -15.97 29.28
N GLY A 12 -7.69 -16.90 29.72
CA GLY A 12 -6.70 -16.65 30.77
C GLY A 12 -5.39 -16.03 30.28
N GLY A 13 -5.32 -15.58 29.02
CA GLY A 13 -4.14 -14.89 28.44
C GLY A 13 -3.00 -15.80 27.99
N ASN A 14 -3.17 -17.13 28.05
CA ASN A 14 -2.14 -18.07 27.58
C ASN A 14 -2.17 -18.19 26.06
N LEU A 15 -1.01 -18.10 25.43
CA LEU A 15 -0.87 -18.32 23.99
C LEU A 15 -1.21 -19.78 23.65
N ILE A 16 -2.21 -19.98 22.78
CA ILE A 16 -2.60 -21.30 22.26
C ILE A 16 -1.80 -21.60 20.99
N LYS A 17 -1.82 -20.68 20.01
CA LYS A 17 -1.05 -20.84 18.79
C LYS A 17 -0.87 -19.53 18.02
N GLN A 18 0.19 -19.46 17.20
CA GLN A 18 0.31 -18.47 16.14
C GLN A 18 -0.49 -18.96 14.91
N VAL A 19 -1.43 -18.15 14.43
CA VAL A 19 -2.33 -18.51 13.33
C VAL A 19 -1.72 -18.19 11.98
N THR A 20 -1.09 -17.01 11.84
CA THR A 20 -0.44 -16.58 10.60
C THR A 20 1.06 -16.47 10.81
N LYS A 21 1.86 -16.90 9.80
CA LYS A 21 3.32 -16.83 9.85
C LYS A 21 3.86 -16.56 8.44
N GLY A 22 4.80 -15.63 8.31
CA GLY A 22 5.46 -15.27 7.05
C GLY A 22 6.08 -13.87 7.10
N ASN A 23 6.74 -13.47 5.99
CA ASN A 23 7.33 -12.14 5.83
C ASN A 23 6.29 -11.16 5.27
N TYR A 24 5.16 -11.02 5.95
CA TYR A 24 4.06 -10.14 5.57
C TYR A 24 3.35 -9.63 6.82
N GLU A 25 2.50 -8.66 6.66
CA GLU A 25 1.68 -8.11 7.75
C GLU A 25 0.22 -8.49 7.55
N VAL A 26 -0.42 -8.94 8.63
CA VAL A 26 -1.87 -8.92 8.74
C VAL A 26 -2.28 -7.48 9.02
N LYS A 27 -2.97 -6.88 8.07
CA LYS A 27 -3.41 -5.47 8.13
C LYS A 27 -4.69 -5.31 8.93
N SER A 28 -5.58 -6.30 8.86
CA SER A 28 -6.86 -6.27 9.57
C SER A 28 -7.38 -7.68 9.81
N PHE A 29 -7.89 -7.94 11.00
CA PHE A 29 -8.73 -9.08 11.30
C PHE A 29 -10.18 -8.71 10.98
N LEU A 30 -10.85 -9.52 10.17
CA LEU A 30 -12.20 -9.23 9.66
C LEU A 30 -13.29 -9.98 10.40
N GLY A 31 -12.96 -11.14 10.96
CA GLY A 31 -13.93 -11.91 11.76
C GLY A 31 -13.62 -13.39 11.83
N TYR A 32 -14.43 -14.07 12.64
CA TYR A 32 -14.41 -15.50 12.88
C TYR A 32 -15.80 -16.08 12.61
N ASP A 33 -15.87 -17.14 11.80
CA ASP A 33 -17.10 -17.89 11.55
C ASP A 33 -17.21 -19.02 12.59
N GLU A 34 -18.13 -18.89 13.53
CA GLU A 34 -18.35 -19.89 14.57
C GLU A 34 -18.89 -21.20 14.02
N ALA A 35 -19.56 -21.19 12.85
CA ALA A 35 -20.18 -22.37 12.27
C ALA A 35 -19.14 -23.35 11.72
N ASP A 36 -18.09 -22.87 11.07
CA ASP A 36 -17.04 -23.72 10.45
C ASP A 36 -15.65 -23.53 11.07
N GLY A 37 -15.48 -22.55 11.96
CA GLY A 37 -14.21 -22.23 12.63
C GLY A 37 -13.21 -21.52 11.73
N SER A 38 -13.66 -20.84 10.68
CA SER A 38 -12.82 -20.10 9.77
C SER A 38 -12.52 -18.69 10.28
N LEU A 39 -11.31 -18.20 10.00
CA LEU A 39 -10.83 -16.84 10.28
C LEU A 39 -10.69 -16.08 8.97
N TYR A 40 -11.09 -14.81 8.96
CA TYR A 40 -10.97 -13.91 7.81
C TYR A 40 -10.10 -12.72 8.15
N PHE A 41 -9.19 -12.35 7.26
CA PHE A 41 -8.26 -11.25 7.48
C PHE A 41 -7.77 -10.64 6.16
N ILE A 42 -7.18 -9.46 6.26
CA ILE A 42 -6.46 -8.80 5.17
C ILE A 42 -4.97 -8.89 5.47
N SER A 43 -4.19 -9.26 4.46
CA SER A 43 -2.73 -9.17 4.54
C SER A 43 -2.11 -8.68 3.22
N ASN A 44 -0.84 -8.29 3.29
CA ASN A 44 -0.04 -7.85 2.17
C ASN A 44 0.98 -8.90 1.71
N GLU A 45 0.61 -10.17 1.81
CA GLU A 45 1.49 -11.31 1.57
C GLU A 45 2.14 -11.32 0.19
N GLU A 46 1.43 -10.85 -0.85
CA GLU A 46 1.93 -10.90 -2.22
C GLU A 46 2.83 -9.70 -2.56
N SER A 47 2.60 -8.57 -1.94
CA SER A 47 3.38 -7.36 -2.14
C SER A 47 3.18 -6.40 -0.97
N PRO A 48 4.25 -5.75 -0.48
CA PRO A 48 4.12 -4.67 0.50
C PRO A 48 3.15 -3.56 0.09
N MET A 49 2.97 -3.34 -1.21
CA MET A 49 2.15 -2.26 -1.77
C MET A 49 0.69 -2.67 -2.03
N GLN A 50 0.33 -3.94 -1.79
CA GLN A 50 -0.99 -4.49 -2.11
C GLN A 50 -1.61 -5.14 -0.89
N GLN A 51 -2.92 -5.33 -0.93
CA GLN A 51 -3.68 -6.01 0.12
C GLN A 51 -4.66 -6.99 -0.50
N ALA A 52 -4.76 -8.16 0.09
CA ALA A 52 -5.70 -9.20 -0.32
C ALA A 52 -6.48 -9.75 0.87
N VAL A 53 -7.68 -10.24 0.60
CA VAL A 53 -8.56 -10.88 1.58
C VAL A 53 -8.28 -12.36 1.62
N TYR A 54 -8.11 -12.91 2.82
CA TYR A 54 -7.79 -14.31 3.06
C TYR A 54 -8.76 -14.95 4.04
N LYS A 55 -8.94 -16.26 3.88
CA LYS A 55 -9.59 -17.19 4.79
C LYS A 55 -8.57 -18.21 5.30
N ILE A 56 -8.61 -18.52 6.59
CA ILE A 56 -7.95 -19.73 7.12
C ILE A 56 -9.04 -20.59 7.72
N ASP A 57 -9.18 -21.83 7.25
CA ASP A 57 -10.13 -22.79 7.76
C ASP A 57 -9.66 -23.41 9.10
N ARG A 58 -10.56 -24.16 9.76
CA ARG A 58 -10.28 -24.84 11.02
C ARG A 58 -9.08 -25.79 10.97
N LYS A 59 -8.75 -26.32 9.76
CA LYS A 59 -7.61 -27.20 9.52
C LYS A 59 -6.31 -26.44 9.29
N GLY A 60 -6.38 -25.11 9.20
CA GLY A 60 -5.23 -24.24 8.94
C GLY A 60 -4.92 -24.03 7.46
N LYS A 61 -5.79 -24.46 6.53
CA LYS A 61 -5.64 -24.19 5.11
C LYS A 61 -5.98 -22.74 4.83
N LYS A 62 -5.01 -22.01 4.29
CA LYS A 62 -5.16 -20.63 3.86
C LYS A 62 -5.66 -20.57 2.41
N THR A 63 -6.65 -19.73 2.15
CA THR A 63 -7.23 -19.48 0.82
C THR A 63 -7.31 -17.98 0.58
N LYS A 64 -6.84 -17.51 -0.58
CA LYS A 64 -7.01 -16.13 -1.02
C LYS A 64 -8.42 -15.96 -1.62
N LEU A 65 -9.18 -15.00 -1.11
CA LEU A 65 -10.56 -14.73 -1.56
C LEU A 65 -10.61 -13.65 -2.63
N SER A 66 -9.79 -12.59 -2.53
CA SER A 66 -9.72 -11.53 -3.53
C SER A 66 -8.88 -11.95 -4.73
N GLN A 67 -9.43 -11.87 -5.94
CA GLN A 67 -8.80 -12.41 -7.15
C GLN A 67 -7.81 -11.46 -7.82
N LYS A 68 -8.01 -10.14 -7.66
CA LYS A 68 -7.25 -9.12 -8.37
C LYS A 68 -6.11 -8.57 -7.51
N ALA A 69 -4.93 -8.41 -8.13
CA ALA A 69 -3.81 -7.71 -7.54
C ALA A 69 -4.12 -6.21 -7.40
N GLY A 70 -3.79 -5.63 -6.24
CA GLY A 70 -4.08 -4.25 -5.88
C GLY A 70 -4.51 -4.14 -4.42
N MET A 71 -5.20 -3.07 -4.09
CA MET A 71 -5.78 -2.86 -2.76
C MET A 71 -7.16 -3.49 -2.70
N ASN A 72 -7.34 -4.43 -1.80
CA ASN A 72 -8.63 -5.04 -1.48
C ASN A 72 -8.97 -4.78 -0.02
N SER A 73 -10.22 -4.39 0.23
CA SER A 73 -10.80 -4.32 1.58
C SER A 73 -12.12 -5.06 1.60
N ALA A 74 -12.49 -5.62 2.75
CA ALA A 74 -13.70 -6.43 2.87
C ALA A 74 -14.50 -6.05 4.11
N LEU A 75 -15.81 -6.04 3.95
CA LEU A 75 -16.78 -5.90 5.03
C LEU A 75 -17.69 -7.13 5.03
N PHE A 76 -17.54 -7.99 6.03
CA PHE A 76 -18.32 -9.21 6.16
C PHE A 76 -19.69 -8.96 6.80
N SER A 77 -20.66 -9.78 6.38
CA SER A 77 -21.96 -9.89 7.08
C SER A 77 -21.77 -10.48 8.48
N PRO A 78 -22.67 -10.23 9.43
CA PRO A 78 -22.58 -10.81 10.79
C PRO A 78 -22.50 -12.34 10.80
N THR A 79 -23.08 -13.00 9.79
CA THR A 79 -23.05 -14.45 9.65
C THR A 79 -21.84 -14.98 8.91
N MET A 80 -20.89 -14.13 8.54
CA MET A 80 -19.68 -14.45 7.78
C MET A 80 -19.90 -15.17 6.42
N LYS A 81 -21.15 -15.20 5.91
CA LYS A 81 -21.52 -15.91 4.67
C LYS A 81 -21.28 -15.06 3.41
N TYR A 82 -21.30 -13.75 3.56
CA TYR A 82 -21.13 -12.81 2.45
C TYR A 82 -20.21 -11.67 2.87
N TYR A 83 -19.53 -11.06 1.88
CA TYR A 83 -18.81 -9.84 2.12
C TYR A 83 -18.86 -8.89 0.93
N ILE A 84 -18.77 -7.60 1.22
CA ILE A 84 -18.57 -6.57 0.22
C ILE A 84 -17.07 -6.35 0.08
N ASN A 85 -16.54 -6.56 -1.13
CA ASN A 85 -15.14 -6.26 -1.46
C ASN A 85 -15.05 -4.93 -2.19
N THR A 86 -14.17 -4.05 -1.73
CA THR A 86 -13.76 -2.85 -2.46
C THR A 86 -12.36 -3.07 -3.00
N TYR A 87 -12.24 -3.05 -4.32
CA TYR A 87 -11.01 -3.26 -5.06
C TYR A 87 -10.59 -2.00 -5.79
N THR A 88 -9.29 -1.68 -5.78
CA THR A 88 -8.67 -0.62 -6.58
C THR A 88 -7.21 -0.96 -6.87
N ASN A 89 -6.63 -0.36 -7.91
CA ASN A 89 -5.20 -0.33 -8.16
C ASN A 89 -4.82 1.02 -8.81
N LEU A 90 -3.57 1.23 -9.21
CA LEU A 90 -3.11 2.52 -9.77
C LEU A 90 -3.98 3.02 -10.94
N ASP A 91 -4.47 2.12 -11.79
CA ASP A 91 -5.20 2.44 -13.03
C ASP A 91 -6.71 2.26 -12.91
N THR A 92 -7.19 1.67 -11.81
CA THR A 92 -8.60 1.28 -11.67
C THR A 92 -9.24 1.99 -10.50
N PRO A 93 -10.19 2.93 -10.76
CA PRO A 93 -11.08 3.46 -9.73
C PRO A 93 -11.81 2.33 -9.00
N ALA A 94 -12.20 2.59 -7.74
CA ALA A 94 -12.79 1.58 -6.88
C ALA A 94 -13.94 0.81 -7.57
N VAL A 95 -13.85 -0.52 -7.54
CA VAL A 95 -14.91 -1.46 -7.94
C VAL A 95 -15.41 -2.16 -6.71
N ILE A 96 -16.74 -2.17 -6.50
CA ILE A 96 -17.36 -2.77 -5.33
C ILE A 96 -18.18 -3.97 -5.76
N THR A 97 -17.93 -5.11 -5.11
CA THR A 97 -18.62 -6.38 -5.39
C THR A 97 -19.17 -7.01 -4.12
N LEU A 98 -20.31 -7.67 -4.24
CA LEU A 98 -20.82 -8.62 -3.25
C LEU A 98 -20.27 -10.01 -3.58
N ASN A 99 -19.69 -10.67 -2.60
CA ASN A 99 -19.09 -11.99 -2.76
C ASN A 99 -19.62 -12.95 -1.68
N ASP A 100 -19.56 -14.25 -1.96
CA ASP A 100 -19.71 -15.26 -0.90
C ASP A 100 -18.41 -15.41 -0.10
N ASN A 101 -18.45 -16.17 0.98
CA ASN A 101 -17.31 -16.38 1.87
C ASN A 101 -16.22 -17.33 1.32
N GLU A 102 -16.39 -17.83 0.10
CA GLU A 102 -15.38 -18.57 -0.67
C GLU A 102 -14.70 -17.67 -1.74
N GLY A 103 -15.07 -16.38 -1.79
CA GLY A 103 -14.49 -15.39 -2.71
C GLY A 103 -15.12 -15.34 -4.09
N LYS A 104 -16.24 -16.07 -4.30
CA LYS A 104 -16.97 -16.03 -5.58
C LYS A 104 -17.78 -14.73 -5.67
N PRO A 105 -17.58 -13.91 -6.72
CA PRO A 105 -18.39 -12.72 -6.92
C PRO A 105 -19.83 -13.10 -7.29
N LEU A 106 -20.78 -12.54 -6.56
CA LEU A 106 -22.22 -12.74 -6.77
C LEU A 106 -22.84 -11.58 -7.55
N LYS A 107 -22.40 -10.35 -7.25
CA LYS A 107 -22.93 -9.15 -7.90
C LYS A 107 -21.89 -8.02 -7.86
N THR A 108 -21.74 -7.31 -8.97
CA THR A 108 -21.03 -6.03 -8.99
C THR A 108 -22.01 -4.93 -8.58
N LEU A 109 -21.66 -4.18 -7.54
CA LEU A 109 -22.47 -3.09 -6.99
C LEU A 109 -22.08 -1.74 -7.60
N VAL A 110 -20.77 -1.51 -7.78
CA VAL A 110 -20.24 -0.26 -8.36
C VAL A 110 -19.10 -0.61 -9.32
N THR A 111 -19.14 -0.07 -10.53
CA THR A 111 -18.10 -0.22 -11.57
C THR A 111 -17.30 1.06 -11.79
N ASN A 112 -17.86 2.21 -11.41
CA ASN A 112 -17.32 3.56 -11.70
C ASN A 112 -17.10 3.84 -13.20
N ASP A 113 -17.92 3.26 -14.08
CA ASP A 113 -17.72 3.38 -15.54
C ASP A 113 -17.87 4.83 -16.04
N ALA A 114 -18.80 5.61 -15.46
CA ALA A 114 -18.94 7.03 -15.79
C ALA A 114 -17.67 7.84 -15.45
N LEU A 115 -17.03 7.51 -14.30
CA LEU A 115 -15.75 8.11 -13.91
C LEU A 115 -14.65 7.69 -14.89
N LYS A 116 -14.54 6.41 -15.22
CA LYS A 116 -13.55 5.89 -16.19
C LYS A 116 -13.69 6.57 -17.55
N GLN A 117 -14.91 6.76 -18.04
CA GLN A 117 -15.17 7.47 -19.29
C GLN A 117 -14.71 8.94 -19.25
N LYS A 118 -14.97 9.65 -18.14
CA LYS A 118 -14.47 11.02 -17.96
C LYS A 118 -12.95 11.08 -17.91
N LEU A 119 -12.31 10.17 -17.17
CA LEU A 119 -10.86 10.09 -17.04
C LEU A 119 -10.19 9.77 -18.38
N ALA A 120 -10.81 8.94 -19.23
CA ALA A 120 -10.29 8.61 -20.55
C ALA A 120 -10.25 9.81 -21.52
N GLN A 121 -11.02 10.89 -21.23
CA GLN A 121 -11.01 12.12 -22.01
C GLN A 121 -9.93 13.13 -21.56
N ILE A 122 -9.22 12.82 -20.48
CA ILE A 122 -8.22 13.70 -19.88
C ILE A 122 -6.85 13.03 -19.97
N ALA A 123 -5.84 13.75 -20.41
CA ALA A 123 -4.47 13.28 -20.38
C ALA A 123 -3.93 13.36 -18.95
N LEU A 124 -4.24 12.33 -18.13
CA LEU A 124 -3.79 12.26 -16.75
C LEU A 124 -2.33 11.81 -16.65
N PRO A 125 -1.54 12.46 -15.80
CA PRO A 125 -0.26 11.94 -15.34
C PRO A 125 -0.41 10.54 -14.75
N LYS A 126 0.51 9.63 -15.12
CA LYS A 126 0.48 8.25 -14.65
C LYS A 126 1.45 8.03 -13.50
N LYS A 127 0.99 7.33 -12.47
CA LYS A 127 1.80 6.85 -11.36
C LYS A 127 2.42 5.50 -11.74
N GLU A 128 3.70 5.33 -11.48
CA GLU A 128 4.42 4.06 -11.68
C GLU A 128 5.24 3.73 -10.44
N PHE A 129 5.40 2.44 -10.14
CA PHE A 129 6.26 2.00 -9.05
C PHE A 129 7.71 1.89 -9.49
N PHE A 130 8.60 2.15 -8.56
CA PHE A 130 10.03 1.88 -8.69
C PHE A 130 10.62 1.35 -7.40
N LYS A 131 11.81 0.80 -7.50
CA LYS A 131 12.61 0.35 -6.36
C LYS A 131 14.05 0.78 -6.54
N PHE A 132 14.73 1.02 -5.44
CA PHE A 132 16.17 1.23 -5.44
C PHE A 132 16.77 0.72 -4.14
N LYS A 133 18.10 0.52 -4.13
CA LYS A 133 18.84 0.15 -2.92
C LYS A 133 19.60 1.36 -2.40
N THR A 134 19.50 1.57 -1.09
CA THR A 134 20.31 2.56 -0.38
C THR A 134 21.78 2.14 -0.33
N THR A 135 22.67 3.03 0.06
CA THR A 135 24.10 2.71 0.30
C THR A 135 24.29 1.66 1.41
N GLU A 136 23.31 1.47 2.29
CA GLU A 136 23.29 0.41 3.30
C GLU A 136 22.71 -0.92 2.77
N GLY A 137 22.40 -1.01 1.48
CA GLY A 137 21.85 -2.21 0.85
C GLY A 137 20.36 -2.46 1.11
N VAL A 138 19.65 -1.50 1.73
CA VAL A 138 18.22 -1.61 2.00
C VAL A 138 17.44 -1.27 0.72
N GLU A 139 16.64 -2.20 0.22
CA GLU A 139 15.72 -1.92 -0.90
C GLU A 139 14.53 -1.10 -0.39
N LEU A 140 14.24 0.02 -1.05
CA LEU A 140 13.08 0.86 -0.78
C LEU A 140 12.10 0.83 -1.94
N ASN A 141 10.81 0.88 -1.63
CA ASN A 141 9.73 0.99 -2.60
C ASN A 141 9.30 2.44 -2.73
N GLY A 142 9.06 2.88 -3.96
CA GLY A 142 8.55 4.19 -4.26
C GLY A 142 7.51 4.16 -5.39
N TRP A 143 6.79 5.26 -5.50
CA TRP A 143 6.05 5.58 -6.70
C TRP A 143 6.51 6.92 -7.27
N MET A 144 6.39 7.06 -8.58
CA MET A 144 6.68 8.27 -9.32
C MET A 144 5.52 8.59 -10.24
N MET A 145 5.11 9.86 -10.28
CA MET A 145 4.13 10.37 -11.23
C MET A 145 4.82 11.35 -12.17
N LYS A 146 4.75 11.06 -13.46
CA LYS A 146 5.33 11.89 -14.53
C LYS A 146 4.27 12.69 -15.24
N PRO A 147 4.59 13.89 -15.79
CA PRO A 147 3.68 14.62 -16.68
C PRO A 147 3.09 13.74 -17.78
N ALA A 148 1.87 14.03 -18.22
CA ALA A 148 1.22 13.24 -19.26
C ALA A 148 1.96 13.32 -20.62
N ASP A 149 2.66 14.42 -20.89
CA ASP A 149 3.50 14.66 -22.06
C ASP A 149 4.99 14.39 -21.79
N PHE A 150 5.31 13.54 -20.82
CA PHE A 150 6.66 13.22 -20.42
C PHE A 150 7.52 12.78 -21.60
N SER A 151 8.73 13.34 -21.70
CA SER A 151 9.77 12.94 -22.65
C SER A 151 11.11 12.75 -21.95
N ALA A 152 11.73 11.60 -22.15
CA ALA A 152 13.03 11.29 -21.54
C ALA A 152 14.18 12.23 -22.00
N SER A 153 13.97 13.00 -23.08
CA SER A 153 14.94 14.00 -23.59
C SER A 153 14.85 15.35 -22.88
N LYS A 154 13.79 15.58 -22.12
CA LYS A 154 13.60 16.82 -21.33
C LYS A 154 14.10 16.64 -19.90
N LYS A 155 14.30 17.76 -19.20
CA LYS A 155 14.60 17.81 -17.77
C LYS A 155 13.38 18.30 -17.01
N TYR A 156 13.12 17.68 -15.88
CA TYR A 156 11.96 18.00 -15.04
C TYR A 156 12.38 18.24 -13.59
N PRO A 157 11.82 19.26 -12.94
CA PRO A 157 11.95 19.42 -11.50
C PRO A 157 11.23 18.26 -10.79
N VAL A 158 11.79 17.80 -9.67
CA VAL A 158 11.20 16.75 -8.85
C VAL A 158 10.66 17.33 -7.56
N LEU A 159 9.40 17.03 -7.26
CA LEU A 159 8.79 17.26 -5.97
C LEU A 159 8.72 15.93 -5.21
N MET A 160 9.53 15.81 -4.16
CA MET A 160 9.46 14.66 -3.25
C MET A 160 8.40 14.90 -2.20
N TYR A 161 7.40 14.02 -2.16
CA TYR A 161 6.41 13.94 -1.09
C TYR A 161 6.76 12.81 -0.14
N GLN A 162 6.59 13.01 1.16
CA GLN A 162 6.80 11.96 2.14
C GLN A 162 6.05 12.24 3.44
N TYR A 163 5.66 11.19 4.14
CA TYR A 163 5.15 11.27 5.51
C TYR A 163 6.11 10.61 6.50
N SER A 164 6.63 9.42 6.18
CA SER A 164 7.64 8.65 6.93
C SER A 164 7.32 8.39 8.41
N GLY A 165 6.10 8.63 8.87
CA GLY A 165 5.70 8.35 10.25
C GLY A 165 5.71 6.85 10.56
N PRO A 166 5.98 6.42 11.81
CA PRO A 166 6.02 5.02 12.20
C PRO A 166 4.73 4.27 11.83
N GLY A 167 4.86 3.18 11.08
CA GLY A 167 3.74 2.37 10.62
C GLY A 167 2.88 2.98 9.51
N SER A 168 3.15 4.22 9.08
CA SER A 168 2.49 4.82 7.92
C SER A 168 2.93 4.13 6.64
N GLN A 169 2.12 4.23 5.58
CA GLN A 169 2.47 3.71 4.27
C GLN A 169 1.83 4.58 3.19
N GLN A 170 2.67 5.15 2.31
CA GLN A 170 2.26 6.02 1.21
C GLN A 170 2.38 5.34 -0.14
N VAL A 171 3.21 4.31 -0.24
CA VAL A 171 3.46 3.57 -1.48
C VAL A 171 2.50 2.39 -1.54
N LEU A 172 1.30 2.65 -2.09
CA LEU A 172 0.19 1.70 -2.20
C LEU A 172 -0.35 1.65 -3.63
N ASP A 173 -0.76 0.46 -4.04
CA ASP A 173 -1.36 0.19 -5.35
C ASP A 173 -2.85 0.57 -5.34
N ASN A 174 -3.12 1.87 -5.25
CA ASN A 174 -4.46 2.43 -5.21
C ASN A 174 -4.63 3.57 -6.22
N PHE A 175 -5.82 3.66 -6.79
CA PHE A 175 -6.22 4.77 -7.64
C PHE A 175 -6.41 6.03 -6.81
N ASN A 176 -5.77 7.11 -7.22
CA ASN A 176 -5.93 8.42 -6.62
C ASN A 176 -5.68 9.52 -7.65
N VAL A 177 -6.58 10.50 -7.69
CA VAL A 177 -6.41 11.77 -8.42
C VAL A 177 -6.46 12.89 -7.38
N SER A 178 -5.32 13.49 -7.11
CA SER A 178 -5.15 14.44 -6.02
C SER A 178 -4.20 15.58 -6.41
N TRP A 179 -3.67 16.29 -5.43
CA TRP A 179 -2.74 17.39 -5.64
C TRP A 179 -1.45 16.94 -6.37
N GLU A 180 -1.00 15.69 -6.20
CA GLU A 180 0.17 15.14 -6.89
C GLU A 180 -0.09 15.09 -8.42
N THR A 181 -1.32 14.72 -8.81
CA THR A 181 -1.74 14.74 -10.21
C THR A 181 -1.74 16.15 -10.77
N TYR A 182 -2.20 17.12 -9.98
CA TYR A 182 -2.16 18.54 -10.36
C TYR A 182 -0.73 19.04 -10.55
N MET A 183 0.18 18.76 -9.60
CA MET A 183 1.60 19.14 -9.74
C MET A 183 2.25 18.49 -10.95
N ALA A 184 1.97 17.22 -11.21
CA ALA A 184 2.48 16.56 -12.41
C ALA A 184 1.92 17.18 -13.70
N SER A 185 0.67 17.66 -13.72
CA SER A 185 0.11 18.39 -14.86
C SER A 185 0.76 19.75 -15.11
N LEU A 186 1.41 20.33 -14.09
CA LEU A 186 2.21 21.55 -14.20
C LEU A 186 3.66 21.30 -14.65
N GLY A 187 4.02 20.06 -14.97
CA GLY A 187 5.35 19.73 -15.48
C GLY A 187 6.34 19.26 -14.40
N TYR A 188 5.90 18.98 -13.18
CA TYR A 188 6.74 18.37 -12.15
C TYR A 188 6.71 16.85 -12.25
N ILE A 189 7.80 16.21 -11.89
CA ILE A 189 7.77 14.82 -11.47
C ILE A 189 7.49 14.81 -9.97
N VAL A 190 6.45 14.08 -9.54
CA VAL A 190 6.16 13.90 -8.12
C VAL A 190 6.56 12.49 -7.72
N ALA A 191 7.34 12.34 -6.66
CA ALA A 191 7.83 11.05 -6.19
C ALA A 191 7.63 10.89 -4.67
N CYS A 192 7.35 9.65 -4.26
CA CYS A 192 7.23 9.28 -2.85
C CYS A 192 7.91 7.93 -2.61
N VAL A 193 8.59 7.80 -1.47
CA VAL A 193 9.27 6.57 -1.05
C VAL A 193 8.95 6.29 0.40
N ASP A 194 8.56 5.04 0.69
CA ASP A 194 8.41 4.54 2.05
C ASP A 194 9.77 4.05 2.56
N GLY A 195 10.39 4.84 3.44
CA GLY A 195 11.64 4.52 4.11
C GLY A 195 11.46 3.56 5.30
N ARG A 196 12.57 3.20 5.94
CA ARG A 196 12.55 2.40 7.18
C ARG A 196 11.71 3.07 8.26
N GLY A 197 10.99 2.25 9.04
CA GLY A 197 10.02 2.73 10.03
C GLY A 197 8.58 2.73 9.52
N THR A 198 8.35 2.77 8.20
CA THR A 198 7.01 2.66 7.62
C THR A 198 6.46 1.25 7.69
N GLY A 199 5.14 1.09 7.51
CA GLY A 199 4.46 -0.19 7.55
C GLY A 199 4.56 -0.98 6.24
N GLY A 200 3.96 -2.17 6.23
CA GLY A 200 3.82 -3.01 5.04
C GLY A 200 4.97 -3.98 4.78
N ARG A 201 6.04 -3.93 5.59
CA ARG A 201 7.25 -4.75 5.40
C ARG A 201 7.64 -5.56 6.64
N GLY A 202 6.68 -5.78 7.54
CA GLY A 202 6.85 -6.53 8.77
C GLY A 202 7.41 -5.72 9.93
N ALA A 203 7.32 -6.31 11.12
CA ALA A 203 7.65 -5.64 12.38
C ALA A 203 9.12 -5.21 12.47
N GLU A 204 10.05 -5.95 11.88
CA GLU A 204 11.47 -5.61 11.89
C GLU A 204 11.74 -4.32 11.11
N PHE A 205 11.19 -4.17 9.92
CA PHE A 205 11.33 -2.97 9.12
C PHE A 205 10.71 -1.75 9.81
N GLN A 206 9.54 -1.92 10.40
CA GLN A 206 8.83 -0.86 11.12
C GLN A 206 9.57 -0.44 12.40
N LYS A 207 10.17 -1.38 13.13
CA LYS A 207 10.91 -1.10 14.37
C LYS A 207 12.27 -0.43 14.16
N ASN A 208 12.72 -0.21 12.94
CA ASN A 208 13.97 0.50 12.68
C ASN A 208 14.01 1.89 13.32
N THR A 209 12.85 2.49 13.60
CA THR A 209 12.73 3.82 14.22
C THR A 209 12.46 3.76 15.72
N TYR A 210 12.41 2.55 16.32
CA TYR A 210 12.15 2.39 17.74
C TYR A 210 13.26 3.05 18.58
N LEU A 211 12.88 3.95 19.49
CA LEU A 211 13.77 4.79 20.33
C LEU A 211 14.75 5.67 19.52
N ASN A 212 14.58 5.81 18.20
CA ASN A 212 15.50 6.57 17.35
C ASN A 212 14.75 7.19 16.14
N LEU A 213 13.70 7.96 16.43
CA LEU A 213 12.90 8.65 15.42
C LEU A 213 13.71 9.71 14.68
N GLY A 214 13.44 9.88 13.38
CA GLY A 214 14.00 10.91 12.53
C GLY A 214 15.35 10.56 11.90
N VAL A 215 16.08 9.57 12.40
CA VAL A 215 17.45 9.26 11.93
C VAL A 215 17.42 8.38 10.66
N LYS A 216 16.78 7.23 10.73
CA LYS A 216 16.69 6.30 9.58
C LYS A 216 15.79 6.85 8.48
N GLU A 217 14.68 7.47 8.87
CA GLU A 217 13.73 8.10 7.95
C GLU A 217 14.43 9.20 7.13
N ALA A 218 15.12 10.14 7.81
CA ALA A 218 15.84 11.22 7.14
C ALA A 218 16.93 10.67 6.20
N LYS A 219 17.69 9.66 6.66
CA LYS A 219 18.71 9.01 5.85
C LYS A 219 18.13 8.41 4.57
N ASP A 220 17.04 7.67 4.68
CA ASP A 220 16.38 7.03 3.53
C ASP A 220 15.82 8.06 2.55
N GLN A 221 15.29 9.21 3.04
CA GLN A 221 14.85 10.30 2.17
C GLN A 221 16.00 11.01 1.46
N VAL A 222 17.14 11.20 2.14
CA VAL A 222 18.37 11.73 1.49
C VAL A 222 18.88 10.78 0.42
N GLU A 223 18.91 9.47 0.69
CA GLU A 223 19.28 8.46 -0.31
C GLU A 223 18.30 8.44 -1.49
N THR A 224 17.00 8.63 -1.23
CA THR A 224 15.97 8.78 -2.27
C THR A 224 16.27 9.99 -3.17
N ALA A 225 16.56 11.15 -2.59
CA ALA A 225 16.90 12.36 -3.36
C ALA A 225 18.13 12.15 -4.24
N LYS A 226 19.19 11.49 -3.69
CA LYS A 226 20.37 11.13 -4.46
C LYS A 226 20.04 10.19 -5.61
N TYR A 227 19.26 9.15 -5.36
CA TYR A 227 18.81 8.22 -6.40
C TYR A 227 18.05 8.92 -7.52
N LEU A 228 17.04 9.74 -7.18
CA LEU A 228 16.26 10.50 -8.15
C LEU A 228 17.17 11.43 -8.97
N GLY A 229 18.16 12.05 -8.34
CA GLY A 229 19.18 12.87 -9.02
C GLY A 229 20.07 12.09 -9.99
N THR A 230 20.12 10.76 -9.99
CA THR A 230 20.84 9.96 -11.00
C THR A 230 20.03 9.79 -12.29
N LEU A 231 18.72 10.02 -12.25
CA LEU A 231 17.85 9.80 -13.39
C LEU A 231 18.11 10.85 -14.47
N PRO A 232 18.27 10.44 -15.76
CA PRO A 232 18.72 11.33 -16.81
C PRO A 232 17.75 12.49 -17.11
N TYR A 233 16.48 12.34 -16.76
CA TYR A 233 15.42 13.32 -16.98
C TYR A 233 15.14 14.23 -15.77
N VAL A 234 15.91 14.14 -14.71
CA VAL A 234 15.73 14.97 -13.49
C VAL A 234 16.59 16.23 -13.59
N ASP A 235 16.00 17.39 -13.32
CA ASP A 235 16.70 18.65 -13.14
C ASP A 235 17.17 18.76 -11.68
N LYS A 236 18.47 18.59 -11.48
CA LYS A 236 19.08 18.65 -10.14
C LYS A 236 19.09 20.03 -9.51
N GLY A 237 18.95 21.09 -10.32
CA GLY A 237 18.96 22.48 -9.85
C GLY A 237 17.61 22.95 -9.30
N LEU A 238 16.51 22.23 -9.60
CA LEU A 238 15.13 22.62 -9.28
C LEU A 238 14.35 21.55 -8.53
N SER A 239 15.02 20.71 -7.74
CA SER A 239 14.34 19.67 -6.96
C SER A 239 13.91 20.22 -5.59
N LEU A 240 12.65 19.99 -5.24
CA LEU A 240 12.05 20.40 -3.97
C LEU A 240 11.69 19.16 -3.14
N ILE A 241 11.95 19.24 -1.83
CA ILE A 241 11.48 18.24 -0.87
C ILE A 241 10.37 18.88 -0.05
N HIS A 242 9.16 18.30 -0.10
CA HIS A 242 8.10 18.68 0.82
C HIS A 242 8.35 18.00 2.16
N ILE A 243 8.74 18.76 3.16
CA ILE A 243 8.89 18.30 4.54
C ILE A 243 7.51 18.42 5.19
N SER A 244 6.97 17.28 5.65
CA SER A 244 5.74 17.28 6.45
C SER A 244 5.95 18.11 7.71
N GLU A 245 4.91 18.86 8.14
CA GLU A 245 4.96 19.57 9.41
C GLU A 245 5.29 18.62 10.57
N PRO A 246 6.14 19.03 11.51
CA PRO A 246 6.36 18.26 12.71
C PRO A 246 5.02 18.16 13.48
N THR A 247 4.51 16.96 13.65
CA THR A 247 3.42 16.71 14.59
C THR A 247 3.88 17.12 15.98
N ARG A 248 3.19 18.12 16.54
CA ARG A 248 3.37 18.55 17.95
C ARG A 248 2.86 17.47 18.91
#